data_3cd55f4577412a90384bc92d4286d63c
#
_entry.id   3cd55f4577412a90384bc92d4286d63c
#
_cell.length_a   1.000
_cell.length_b   1.000
_cell.length_c   1.000
_cell.angle_alpha   90.00
_cell.angle_beta   90.00
_cell.angle_gamma   90.00
#
_symmetry.space_group_name_H-M   'P 1'
#
loop_
_entity.id
_entity.type
_entity.pdbx_description
1 polymer ?
#
loop_
_entity_poly.entity_id
_entity_poly.type
_entity_poly.pdbx_seq_one_letter_code
_entity_poly.pdbx_strand_id
1 'polypeptide(L)'
;MSKINKAFENGKAFIPFLTCGDPDLETTAAAVRAAAANGADLIELGIPFSDPTAEGPVIQAANLRALTAGTTTDKVFDLVRDLRKDVTIPLVFMTYANVLFSYGAEKFIATCQEIGIDGLILPDLPYEEKEEFLPLCRQYGVDLISMIAPTSENRIAMIAKEAEGFLYLVSSLGVTGTRSEIKTDLASIVKVVRENTDLPCAIGFGISTPEQARAMATLSDGAIVGSAIVKLVAQYGKDAPAEVGKYVKTMKDALR
;
A
#
# COMPACT_ATOMS: atom_id res chain seq x y z
N MET A 1 -17.95 -6.93 -7.22
CA MET A 1 -17.03 -5.80 -7.45
C MET A 1 -16.25 -5.62 -6.16
N SER A 2 -14.93 -5.58 -6.22
CA SER A 2 -14.07 -5.42 -5.05
C SER A 2 -14.36 -4.10 -4.36
N LYS A 3 -14.26 -4.04 -3.02
CA LYS A 3 -14.41 -2.79 -2.26
C LYS A 3 -13.29 -1.79 -2.58
N ILE A 4 -12.13 -2.30 -3.01
CA ILE A 4 -10.96 -1.51 -3.41
C ILE A 4 -11.30 -0.58 -4.59
N ASN A 5 -12.15 -1.01 -5.52
CA ASN A 5 -12.54 -0.20 -6.68
C ASN A 5 -13.18 1.13 -6.29
N LYS A 6 -13.84 1.21 -5.13
CA LYS A 6 -14.43 2.46 -4.62
C LYS A 6 -13.41 3.58 -4.45
N ALA A 7 -12.14 3.23 -4.18
CA ALA A 7 -11.06 4.21 -4.04
C ALA A 7 -10.80 5.00 -5.34
N PHE A 8 -11.20 4.46 -6.49
CA PHE A 8 -10.94 5.02 -7.82
C PHE A 8 -12.19 5.61 -8.49
N GLU A 9 -13.37 5.51 -7.87
CA GLU A 9 -14.65 5.97 -8.48
C GLU A 9 -14.77 7.50 -8.53
N ASN A 10 -14.15 8.21 -7.59
CA ASN A 10 -14.29 9.66 -7.42
C ASN A 10 -13.11 10.48 -7.98
N GLY A 11 -12.42 9.93 -8.96
CA GLY A 11 -11.25 10.56 -9.57
C GLY A 11 -9.95 9.85 -9.22
N LYS A 12 -8.82 10.57 -9.28
CA LYS A 12 -7.50 9.98 -9.01
C LYS A 12 -7.34 9.65 -7.53
N ALA A 13 -6.97 8.40 -7.22
CA ALA A 13 -6.79 7.93 -5.87
C ALA A 13 -5.47 8.44 -5.25
N PHE A 14 -5.52 8.87 -3.99
CA PHE A 14 -4.33 9.08 -3.16
C PHE A 14 -4.24 7.96 -2.13
N ILE A 15 -3.13 7.22 -2.15
CA ILE A 15 -2.91 6.02 -1.35
C ILE A 15 -1.69 6.21 -0.46
N PRO A 16 -1.88 6.60 0.82
CA PRO A 16 -0.80 6.68 1.80
C PRO A 16 -0.45 5.31 2.36
N PHE A 17 0.85 5.07 2.59
CA PHE A 17 1.37 3.93 3.33
C PHE A 17 1.79 4.36 4.74
N LEU A 18 1.49 3.54 5.74
CA LEU A 18 1.89 3.72 7.14
C LEU A 18 2.42 2.40 7.71
N THR A 19 3.58 2.44 8.41
CA THR A 19 4.07 1.28 9.16
C THR A 19 3.29 1.16 10.48
N CYS A 20 2.62 0.04 10.70
CA CYS A 20 1.85 -0.20 11.92
C CYS A 20 2.77 -0.31 13.15
N GLY A 21 2.46 0.48 14.18
CA GLY A 21 3.24 0.50 15.41
C GLY A 21 4.44 1.44 15.41
N ASP A 22 4.61 2.27 14.40
CA ASP A 22 5.65 3.30 14.34
C ASP A 22 5.06 4.67 14.71
N PRO A 23 5.49 5.35 15.77
CA PRO A 23 6.34 4.85 16.87
C PRO A 23 5.59 3.94 17.85
N ASP A 24 4.26 3.92 17.81
CA ASP A 24 3.36 3.07 18.56
C ASP A 24 2.01 2.90 17.83
N LEU A 25 1.18 1.95 18.29
CA LEU A 25 -0.10 1.63 17.66
C LEU A 25 -1.15 2.74 17.84
N GLU A 26 -1.13 3.47 18.92
CA GLU A 26 -2.05 4.59 19.19
C GLU A 26 -1.79 5.73 18.19
N THR A 27 -0.53 6.07 17.99
CA THR A 27 -0.10 7.06 16.99
C THR A 27 -0.45 6.61 15.58
N THR A 28 -0.25 5.34 15.25
CA THR A 28 -0.67 4.76 13.97
C THR A 28 -2.17 4.91 13.75
N ALA A 29 -3.00 4.54 14.75
CA ALA A 29 -4.45 4.69 14.67
C ALA A 29 -4.87 6.13 14.41
N ALA A 30 -4.29 7.08 15.12
CA ALA A 30 -4.57 8.51 14.95
C ALA A 30 -4.13 9.02 13.56
N ALA A 31 -2.97 8.56 13.04
CA ALA A 31 -2.48 8.93 11.72
C ALA A 31 -3.36 8.37 10.59
N VAL A 32 -3.83 7.12 10.71
CA VAL A 32 -4.76 6.50 9.76
C VAL A 32 -6.08 7.28 9.71
N ARG A 33 -6.65 7.62 10.87
CA ARG A 33 -7.87 8.45 10.96
C ARG A 33 -7.66 9.82 10.35
N ALA A 34 -6.53 10.47 10.65
CA ALA A 34 -6.18 11.76 10.07
C ALA A 34 -6.02 11.68 8.54
N ALA A 35 -5.38 10.63 8.02
CA ALA A 35 -5.25 10.43 6.58
C ALA A 35 -6.62 10.23 5.90
N ALA A 36 -7.47 9.37 6.46
CA ALA A 36 -8.82 9.13 5.95
C ALA A 36 -9.67 10.41 5.94
N ALA A 37 -9.66 11.18 7.03
CA ALA A 37 -10.40 12.43 7.15
C ALA A 37 -9.91 13.53 6.19
N ASN A 38 -8.67 13.44 5.69
CA ASN A 38 -8.04 14.44 4.82
C ASN A 38 -7.94 14.00 3.35
N GLY A 39 -8.64 12.94 2.96
CA GLY A 39 -8.83 12.59 1.55
C GLY A 39 -7.97 11.44 1.04
N ALA A 40 -7.44 10.58 1.91
CA ALA A 40 -6.97 9.28 1.47
C ALA A 40 -8.15 8.46 0.93
N ASP A 41 -7.98 7.81 -0.21
CA ASP A 41 -9.02 7.00 -0.85
C ASP A 41 -8.88 5.51 -0.51
N LEU A 42 -7.67 5.06 -0.21
CA LEU A 42 -7.28 3.76 0.27
C LEU A 42 -6.04 3.94 1.15
N ILE A 43 -5.85 3.12 2.17
CA ILE A 43 -4.64 3.17 3.01
C ILE A 43 -3.94 1.83 3.01
N GLU A 44 -2.63 1.86 2.78
CA GLU A 44 -1.75 0.70 2.94
C GLU A 44 -1.19 0.68 4.36
N LEU A 45 -1.40 -0.43 5.05
CA LEU A 45 -0.94 -0.70 6.41
C LEU A 45 0.21 -1.72 6.36
N GLY A 46 1.43 -1.25 6.60
CA GLY A 46 2.61 -2.11 6.65
C GLY A 46 2.66 -2.89 7.96
N ILE A 47 2.60 -4.22 7.90
CA ILE A 47 2.89 -5.06 9.07
C ILE A 47 4.40 -5.12 9.22
N PRO A 48 4.97 -4.68 10.36
CA PRO A 48 6.41 -4.62 10.52
C PRO A 48 7.05 -6.01 10.46
N PHE A 49 8.17 -6.11 9.75
CA PHE A 49 8.95 -7.33 9.58
C PHE A 49 10.43 -7.07 9.79
N SER A 50 11.14 -8.04 10.38
CA SER A 50 12.56 -7.91 10.74
C SER A 50 13.50 -7.96 9.53
N ASP A 51 13.10 -8.65 8.45
CA ASP A 51 13.95 -8.97 7.31
C ASP A 51 13.36 -8.51 5.97
N PRO A 52 12.97 -7.23 5.81
CA PRO A 52 12.29 -6.75 4.62
C PRO A 52 13.26 -6.68 3.42
N THR A 53 12.94 -7.40 2.35
CA THR A 53 13.77 -7.48 1.14
C THR A 53 13.44 -6.41 0.09
N ALA A 54 12.23 -5.86 0.12
CA ALA A 54 11.73 -4.90 -0.87
C ALA A 54 11.71 -3.44 -0.36
N GLU A 55 12.15 -3.17 0.84
CA GLU A 55 12.04 -1.88 1.49
C GLU A 55 13.39 -1.16 1.62
N GLY A 56 13.35 0.16 1.45
CA GLY A 56 14.50 1.02 1.67
C GLY A 56 14.69 1.44 3.13
N PRO A 57 15.79 2.16 3.43
CA PRO A 57 16.22 2.41 4.81
C PRO A 57 15.20 3.18 5.66
N VAL A 58 14.34 3.99 5.04
CA VAL A 58 13.30 4.75 5.77
C VAL A 58 12.27 3.81 6.37
N ILE A 59 11.74 2.87 5.57
CA ILE A 59 10.73 1.92 6.02
C ILE A 59 11.36 0.84 6.90
N GLN A 60 12.58 0.39 6.61
CA GLN A 60 13.33 -0.51 7.49
C GLN A 60 13.50 0.07 8.90
N ALA A 61 13.85 1.36 9.01
CA ALA A 61 13.96 2.03 10.30
C ALA A 61 12.61 2.14 11.03
N ALA A 62 11.50 2.33 10.31
CA ALA A 62 10.16 2.32 10.89
C ALA A 62 9.77 0.93 11.39
N ASN A 63 10.05 -0.13 10.61
CA ASN A 63 9.85 -1.51 11.05
C ASN A 63 10.61 -1.80 12.35
N LEU A 64 11.87 -1.37 12.43
CA LEU A 64 12.69 -1.56 13.64
C LEU A 64 12.08 -0.83 14.85
N ARG A 65 11.60 0.42 14.69
CA ARG A 65 10.92 1.16 15.78
C ARG A 65 9.67 0.44 16.23
N ALA A 66 8.83 0.01 15.28
CA ALA A 66 7.58 -0.69 15.57
C ALA A 66 7.82 -2.03 16.29
N LEU A 67 8.79 -2.84 15.80
CA LEU A 67 9.14 -4.11 16.43
C LEU A 67 9.74 -3.91 17.83
N THR A 68 10.60 -2.89 18.00
CA THR A 68 11.17 -2.53 19.32
C THR A 68 10.09 -2.07 20.30
N ALA A 69 9.05 -1.40 19.84
CA ALA A 69 7.87 -1.04 20.62
C ALA A 69 6.96 -2.25 20.95
N GLY A 70 7.31 -3.45 20.46
CA GLY A 70 6.60 -4.69 20.74
C GLY A 70 5.34 -4.89 19.88
N THR A 71 5.32 -4.33 18.67
CA THR A 71 4.25 -4.57 17.70
C THR A 71 4.32 -6.01 17.21
N THR A 72 3.17 -6.69 17.20
CA THR A 72 2.99 -8.05 16.65
C THR A 72 1.85 -8.05 15.63
N THR A 73 1.75 -9.10 14.83
CA THR A 73 0.64 -9.27 13.87
C THR A 73 -0.72 -9.23 14.56
N ASP A 74 -0.89 -9.89 15.72
CA ASP A 74 -2.14 -9.87 16.47
C ASP A 74 -2.51 -8.44 16.92
N LYS A 75 -1.55 -7.66 17.39
CA LYS A 75 -1.78 -6.26 17.77
C LYS A 75 -2.15 -5.38 16.58
N VAL A 76 -1.61 -5.68 15.39
CA VAL A 76 -2.02 -5.00 14.15
C VAL A 76 -3.44 -5.38 13.75
N PHE A 77 -3.84 -6.62 13.93
CA PHE A 77 -5.24 -7.03 13.75
C PHE A 77 -6.18 -6.30 14.70
N ASP A 78 -5.81 -6.18 15.99
CA ASP A 78 -6.59 -5.42 16.97
C ASP A 78 -6.67 -3.92 16.61
N LEU A 79 -5.59 -3.34 16.11
CA LEU A 79 -5.58 -1.98 15.56
C LEU A 79 -6.62 -1.82 14.44
N VAL A 80 -6.68 -2.75 13.49
CA VAL A 80 -7.65 -2.68 12.38
C VAL A 80 -9.08 -2.84 12.88
N ARG A 81 -9.35 -3.74 13.84
CA ARG A 81 -10.68 -3.84 14.48
C ARG A 81 -11.13 -2.51 15.09
N ASP A 82 -10.20 -1.79 15.71
CA ASP A 82 -10.50 -0.46 16.27
C ASP A 82 -10.72 0.58 15.17
N LEU A 83 -9.89 0.61 14.15
CA LEU A 83 -10.03 1.53 13.01
C LEU A 83 -11.35 1.34 12.25
N ARG A 84 -11.81 0.11 12.08
CA ARG A 84 -13.06 -0.18 11.36
C ARG A 84 -14.33 0.30 12.04
N LYS A 85 -14.25 0.81 13.27
CA LYS A 85 -15.39 1.49 13.94
C LYS A 85 -15.76 2.81 13.25
N ASP A 86 -14.77 3.48 12.63
CA ASP A 86 -14.94 4.83 12.06
C ASP A 86 -14.24 5.04 10.70
N VAL A 87 -13.30 4.18 10.30
CA VAL A 87 -12.62 4.25 9.00
C VAL A 87 -13.33 3.31 8.00
N THR A 88 -13.99 3.89 6.99
CA THR A 88 -14.81 3.15 6.02
C THR A 88 -14.15 2.96 4.65
N ILE A 89 -13.08 3.71 4.36
CA ILE A 89 -12.32 3.56 3.10
C ILE A 89 -11.60 2.21 3.07
N PRO A 90 -11.22 1.70 1.87
CA PRO A 90 -10.47 0.46 1.77
C PRO A 90 -9.15 0.51 2.54
N LEU A 91 -8.84 -0.59 3.24
CA LEU A 91 -7.58 -0.82 3.90
C LEU A 91 -6.94 -2.08 3.33
N VAL A 92 -5.67 -2.00 2.97
CA VAL A 92 -4.90 -3.15 2.51
C VAL A 92 -3.68 -3.36 3.39
N PHE A 93 -3.32 -4.61 3.63
CA PHE A 93 -2.04 -4.91 4.28
C PHE A 93 -0.91 -5.00 3.25
N MET A 94 0.25 -4.47 3.61
CA MET A 94 1.52 -4.75 2.95
C MET A 94 2.41 -5.50 3.93
N THR A 95 2.84 -6.70 3.56
CA THR A 95 3.74 -7.54 4.37
C THR A 95 4.44 -8.57 3.48
N TYR A 96 5.15 -9.51 4.07
CA TYR A 96 5.95 -10.51 3.37
C TYR A 96 5.32 -11.90 3.46
N ALA A 97 5.52 -12.75 2.44
CA ALA A 97 4.98 -14.11 2.39
C ALA A 97 5.37 -14.93 3.63
N ASN A 98 6.60 -14.74 4.14
CA ASN A 98 7.06 -15.40 5.36
C ASN A 98 6.22 -15.05 6.60
N VAL A 99 5.66 -13.86 6.70
CA VAL A 99 4.77 -13.47 7.82
C VAL A 99 3.48 -14.28 7.77
N LEU A 100 2.91 -14.45 6.55
CA LEU A 100 1.72 -15.27 6.35
C LEU A 100 1.98 -16.75 6.66
N PHE A 101 3.07 -17.30 6.15
CA PHE A 101 3.45 -18.69 6.43
C PHE A 101 3.66 -18.94 7.93
N SER A 102 4.38 -18.05 8.61
CA SER A 102 4.67 -18.20 10.04
C SER A 102 3.42 -18.05 10.91
N TYR A 103 2.45 -17.24 10.51
CA TYR A 103 1.17 -17.08 11.22
C TYR A 103 0.18 -18.21 10.90
N GLY A 104 0.35 -18.87 9.77
CA GLY A 104 -0.60 -19.79 9.12
C GLY A 104 -1.44 -19.03 8.09
N ALA A 105 -1.17 -19.26 6.80
CA ALA A 105 -1.73 -18.46 5.70
C ALA A 105 -3.26 -18.39 5.73
N GLU A 106 -3.96 -19.52 5.90
CA GLU A 106 -5.42 -19.54 5.98
C GLU A 106 -5.94 -18.75 7.19
N LYS A 107 -5.33 -18.93 8.37
CA LYS A 107 -5.72 -18.20 9.57
C LYS A 107 -5.51 -16.69 9.40
N PHE A 108 -4.39 -16.28 8.79
CA PHE A 108 -4.09 -14.88 8.53
C PHE A 108 -5.14 -14.25 7.60
N ILE A 109 -5.42 -14.89 6.46
CA ILE A 109 -6.33 -14.37 5.44
C ILE A 109 -7.79 -14.39 5.93
N ALA A 110 -8.22 -15.43 6.66
CA ALA A 110 -9.53 -15.48 7.31
C ALA A 110 -9.69 -14.34 8.32
N THR A 111 -8.65 -14.06 9.12
CA THR A 111 -8.67 -12.92 10.05
C THR A 111 -8.73 -11.58 9.29
N CYS A 112 -8.04 -11.44 8.15
CA CYS A 112 -8.15 -10.24 7.30
C CYS A 112 -9.61 -9.97 6.89
N GLN A 113 -10.33 -11.00 6.43
CA GLN A 113 -11.76 -10.89 6.11
C GLN A 113 -12.59 -10.47 7.32
N GLU A 114 -12.39 -11.15 8.47
CA GLU A 114 -13.14 -10.88 9.72
C GLU A 114 -13.01 -9.42 10.16
N ILE A 115 -11.77 -8.89 10.14
CA ILE A 115 -11.48 -7.53 10.59
C ILE A 115 -11.74 -6.46 9.52
N GLY A 116 -12.06 -6.87 8.28
CA GLY A 116 -12.40 -5.97 7.18
C GLY A 116 -11.20 -5.41 6.44
N ILE A 117 -10.10 -6.13 6.33
CA ILE A 117 -9.02 -5.85 5.37
C ILE A 117 -9.50 -6.26 3.98
N ASP A 118 -9.33 -5.37 3.00
CA ASP A 118 -9.87 -5.51 1.66
C ASP A 118 -8.87 -6.13 0.67
N GLY A 119 -7.57 -6.10 0.97
CA GLY A 119 -6.54 -6.68 0.12
C GLY A 119 -5.20 -6.90 0.80
N LEU A 120 -4.35 -7.66 0.12
CA LEU A 120 -2.97 -7.98 0.52
C LEU A 120 -1.99 -7.60 -0.58
N ILE A 121 -0.87 -6.99 -0.21
CA ILE A 121 0.29 -6.73 -1.06
C ILE A 121 1.46 -7.51 -0.48
N LEU A 122 2.04 -8.42 -1.26
CA LEU A 122 3.18 -9.25 -0.89
C LEU A 122 4.34 -8.96 -1.87
N PRO A 123 5.26 -8.03 -1.54
CA PRO A 123 6.28 -7.57 -2.48
C PRO A 123 7.30 -8.64 -2.88
N ASP A 124 7.45 -9.68 -2.06
CA ASP A 124 8.34 -10.81 -2.27
C ASP A 124 7.66 -12.01 -2.95
N LEU A 125 6.36 -11.91 -3.28
CA LEU A 125 5.62 -12.97 -3.97
C LEU A 125 5.70 -12.78 -5.49
N PRO A 126 6.45 -13.60 -6.23
CA PRO A 126 6.46 -13.52 -7.68
C PRO A 126 5.14 -14.05 -8.26
N TYR A 127 4.82 -13.60 -9.46
CA TYR A 127 3.59 -14.01 -10.16
C TYR A 127 3.43 -15.52 -10.26
N GLU A 128 4.53 -16.24 -10.46
CA GLU A 128 4.56 -17.70 -10.61
C GLU A 128 4.19 -18.44 -9.32
N GLU A 129 4.32 -17.81 -8.18
CA GLU A 129 4.05 -18.40 -6.86
C GLU A 129 2.73 -17.90 -6.23
N LYS A 130 1.98 -17.07 -6.93
CA LYS A 130 0.71 -16.49 -6.42
C LYS A 130 -0.32 -17.56 -5.99
N GLU A 131 -0.28 -18.74 -6.61
CA GLU A 131 -1.21 -19.85 -6.31
C GLU A 131 -1.07 -20.36 -4.86
N GLU A 132 0.01 -20.04 -4.17
CA GLU A 132 0.17 -20.33 -2.74
C GLU A 132 -0.86 -19.59 -1.87
N PHE A 133 -1.28 -18.37 -2.27
CA PHE A 133 -2.19 -17.53 -1.49
C PHE A 133 -3.49 -17.17 -2.23
N LEU A 134 -3.47 -17.09 -3.55
CA LEU A 134 -4.61 -16.62 -4.35
C LEU A 134 -5.90 -17.40 -4.10
N PRO A 135 -5.91 -18.75 -4.00
CA PRO A 135 -7.13 -19.51 -3.72
C PRO A 135 -7.73 -19.14 -2.36
N LEU A 136 -6.90 -18.97 -1.33
CA LEU A 136 -7.33 -18.54 0.00
C LEU A 136 -7.86 -17.11 -0.03
N CYS A 137 -7.15 -16.20 -0.70
CA CYS A 137 -7.59 -14.82 -0.84
C CYS A 137 -8.98 -14.74 -1.49
N ARG A 138 -9.23 -15.49 -2.56
CA ARG A 138 -10.53 -15.58 -3.23
C ARG A 138 -11.60 -16.20 -2.33
N GLN A 139 -11.27 -17.25 -1.59
CA GLN A 139 -12.20 -17.91 -0.65
C GLN A 139 -12.72 -16.93 0.40
N TYR A 140 -11.83 -16.08 0.92
CA TYR A 140 -12.16 -15.13 1.98
C TYR A 140 -12.50 -13.71 1.48
N GLY A 141 -12.50 -13.50 0.15
CA GLY A 141 -12.87 -12.20 -0.45
C GLY A 141 -11.90 -11.06 -0.12
N VAL A 142 -10.61 -11.38 -0.02
CA VAL A 142 -9.49 -10.44 0.14
C VAL A 142 -8.72 -10.40 -1.17
N ASP A 143 -8.59 -9.24 -1.81
CA ASP A 143 -7.90 -9.15 -3.09
C ASP A 143 -6.37 -9.33 -2.91
N LEU A 144 -5.75 -10.20 -3.71
CA LEU A 144 -4.29 -10.31 -3.80
C LEU A 144 -3.78 -9.31 -4.85
N ILE A 145 -3.27 -8.18 -4.39
CA ILE A 145 -2.87 -7.06 -5.23
C ILE A 145 -1.56 -7.40 -5.96
N SER A 146 -1.61 -7.34 -7.29
CA SER A 146 -0.44 -7.61 -8.12
C SER A 146 0.44 -6.38 -8.29
N MET A 147 1.76 -6.59 -8.15
CA MET A 147 2.76 -5.56 -8.39
C MET A 147 3.37 -5.70 -9.78
N ILE A 148 3.52 -4.58 -10.48
CA ILE A 148 4.19 -4.49 -11.79
C ILE A 148 5.43 -3.62 -11.64
N ALA A 149 6.60 -4.22 -11.92
CA ALA A 149 7.87 -3.53 -12.03
C ALA A 149 8.21 -3.28 -13.51
N PRO A 150 9.11 -2.33 -13.82
CA PRO A 150 9.64 -2.14 -15.17
C PRO A 150 10.34 -3.42 -15.66
N THR A 151 9.68 -4.18 -16.54
CA THR A 151 10.11 -5.47 -17.07
C THR A 151 9.61 -5.65 -18.51
N SER A 152 9.60 -6.86 -19.07
CA SER A 152 9.13 -7.10 -20.43
C SER A 152 7.61 -6.87 -20.56
N GLU A 153 7.19 -6.39 -21.73
CA GLU A 153 5.77 -6.17 -22.03
C GLU A 153 4.93 -7.44 -21.86
N ASN A 154 5.46 -8.59 -22.28
CA ASN A 154 4.78 -9.88 -22.12
C ASN A 154 4.52 -10.22 -20.65
N ARG A 155 5.47 -9.93 -19.75
CA ARG A 155 5.31 -10.17 -18.32
C ARG A 155 4.27 -9.22 -17.73
N ILE A 156 4.31 -7.95 -18.10
CA ILE A 156 3.33 -6.95 -17.70
C ILE A 156 1.93 -7.35 -18.13
N ALA A 157 1.74 -7.75 -19.40
CA ALA A 157 0.47 -8.19 -19.94
C ALA A 157 -0.08 -9.44 -19.22
N MET A 158 0.79 -10.40 -18.92
CA MET A 158 0.42 -11.63 -18.20
C MET A 158 -0.08 -11.32 -16.79
N ILE A 159 0.63 -10.47 -16.04
CA ILE A 159 0.23 -10.07 -14.68
C ILE A 159 -1.07 -9.28 -14.73
N ALA A 160 -1.20 -8.33 -15.67
CA ALA A 160 -2.36 -7.45 -15.77
C ALA A 160 -3.68 -8.21 -16.04
N LYS A 161 -3.63 -9.26 -16.88
CA LYS A 161 -4.83 -10.06 -17.23
C LYS A 161 -5.45 -10.81 -16.05
N GLU A 162 -4.66 -11.18 -15.06
CA GLU A 162 -5.10 -12.01 -13.95
C GLU A 162 -5.13 -11.26 -12.61
N ALA A 163 -4.88 -9.96 -12.65
CA ALA A 163 -4.85 -9.12 -11.45
C ALA A 163 -6.26 -8.93 -10.84
N GLU A 164 -6.28 -8.62 -9.55
CA GLU A 164 -7.49 -8.34 -8.77
C GLU A 164 -7.36 -7.00 -8.04
N GLY A 165 -8.47 -6.37 -7.66
CA GLY A 165 -8.51 -5.12 -6.93
C GLY A 165 -7.94 -3.94 -7.75
N PHE A 166 -6.66 -3.70 -7.69
CA PHE A 166 -5.94 -2.72 -8.51
C PHE A 166 -4.52 -3.21 -8.83
N LEU A 167 -3.85 -2.56 -9.78
CA LEU A 167 -2.46 -2.84 -10.12
C LEU A 167 -1.53 -1.82 -9.47
N TYR A 168 -0.57 -2.31 -8.69
CA TYR A 168 0.48 -1.49 -8.08
C TYR A 168 1.68 -1.40 -9.03
N LEU A 169 1.88 -0.24 -9.66
CA LEU A 169 3.04 0.00 -10.53
C LEU A 169 4.18 0.61 -9.73
N VAL A 170 5.32 -0.08 -9.68
CA VAL A 170 6.54 0.49 -9.11
C VAL A 170 7.28 1.31 -10.17
N SER A 171 7.65 2.55 -9.84
CA SER A 171 8.28 3.47 -10.78
C SER A 171 9.74 3.14 -11.12
N SER A 172 10.34 2.16 -10.45
CA SER A 172 11.74 1.75 -10.70
C SER A 172 12.03 0.37 -10.14
N LEU A 173 13.03 -0.30 -10.70
CA LEU A 173 13.65 -1.47 -10.09
C LEU A 173 14.49 -1.01 -8.88
N GLY A 174 14.30 -1.66 -7.73
CA GLY A 174 15.03 -1.39 -6.49
C GLY A 174 14.12 -1.21 -5.28
N VAL A 175 14.68 -0.71 -4.18
CA VAL A 175 13.96 -0.53 -2.91
C VAL A 175 13.26 0.83 -2.81
N THR A 176 12.31 0.94 -1.87
CA THR A 176 11.56 2.16 -1.58
C THR A 176 12.45 3.33 -1.15
N GLY A 177 12.05 4.55 -1.47
CA GLY A 177 12.76 5.78 -1.08
C GLY A 177 12.22 7.00 -1.82
N THR A 178 12.52 8.21 -1.32
CA THR A 178 12.20 9.46 -2.04
C THR A 178 13.24 9.71 -3.13
N ARG A 179 12.80 10.13 -4.32
CA ARG A 179 13.67 10.38 -5.50
C ARG A 179 13.41 11.79 -6.06
N SER A 180 14.46 12.41 -6.57
CA SER A 180 14.37 13.71 -7.27
C SER A 180 13.85 13.56 -8.71
N GLU A 181 14.18 12.44 -9.37
CA GLU A 181 13.77 12.15 -10.75
C GLU A 181 13.33 10.69 -10.90
N ILE A 182 12.25 10.47 -11.67
CA ILE A 182 11.78 9.15 -12.08
C ILE A 182 12.14 9.00 -13.57
N LYS A 183 13.14 8.17 -13.86
CA LYS A 183 13.69 7.98 -15.22
C LYS A 183 13.01 6.84 -16.01
N THR A 184 12.13 6.07 -15.39
CA THR A 184 11.44 4.95 -16.04
C THR A 184 10.38 5.47 -16.99
N ASP A 185 10.25 4.86 -18.17
CA ASP A 185 9.14 5.12 -19.09
C ASP A 185 7.85 4.45 -18.59
N LEU A 186 7.22 5.12 -17.63
CA LEU A 186 5.98 4.65 -17.03
C LEU A 186 4.79 4.73 -17.99
N ALA A 187 4.83 5.63 -18.97
CA ALA A 187 3.76 5.78 -19.95
C ALA A 187 3.63 4.51 -20.81
N SER A 188 4.74 3.94 -21.26
CA SER A 188 4.75 2.68 -22.01
C SER A 188 4.23 1.51 -21.15
N ILE A 189 4.60 1.44 -19.88
CA ILE A 189 4.11 0.40 -18.98
C ILE A 189 2.60 0.52 -18.80
N VAL A 190 2.10 1.70 -18.49
CA VAL A 190 0.66 1.96 -18.32
C VAL A 190 -0.12 1.63 -19.59
N LYS A 191 0.43 1.94 -20.77
CA LYS A 191 -0.18 1.57 -22.04
C LYS A 191 -0.38 0.07 -22.16
N VAL A 192 0.66 -0.73 -21.88
CA VAL A 192 0.55 -2.20 -21.89
C VAL A 192 -0.48 -2.69 -20.88
N VAL A 193 -0.52 -2.11 -19.68
CA VAL A 193 -1.55 -2.43 -18.67
C VAL A 193 -2.95 -2.20 -19.23
N ARG A 194 -3.22 -1.02 -19.79
CA ARG A 194 -4.53 -0.65 -20.34
C ARG A 194 -4.99 -1.50 -21.52
N GLU A 195 -4.06 -2.04 -22.30
CA GLU A 195 -4.36 -2.95 -23.40
C GLU A 195 -4.77 -4.35 -22.89
N ASN A 196 -4.55 -4.67 -21.62
CA ASN A 196 -4.75 -6.02 -21.07
C ASN A 196 -5.76 -6.11 -19.92
N THR A 197 -6.16 -4.97 -19.32
CA THR A 197 -7.16 -4.94 -18.22
C THR A 197 -7.80 -3.58 -18.07
N ASP A 198 -9.04 -3.57 -17.56
CA ASP A 198 -9.78 -2.37 -17.15
C ASP A 198 -9.59 -2.05 -15.65
N LEU A 199 -8.81 -2.86 -14.91
CA LEU A 199 -8.53 -2.59 -13.51
C LEU A 199 -7.79 -1.26 -13.34
N PRO A 200 -8.10 -0.50 -12.28
CA PRO A 200 -7.34 0.70 -11.98
C PRO A 200 -5.88 0.36 -11.68
N CYS A 201 -4.98 1.28 -12.01
CA CYS A 201 -3.58 1.17 -11.64
C CYS A 201 -3.11 2.42 -10.90
N ALA A 202 -2.31 2.24 -9.87
CA ALA A 202 -1.71 3.33 -9.11
C ALA A 202 -0.18 3.20 -9.13
N ILE A 203 0.51 4.33 -9.24
CA ILE A 203 1.97 4.37 -9.31
C ILE A 203 2.53 4.72 -7.93
N GLY A 204 3.48 3.91 -7.48
CA GLY A 204 4.22 4.09 -6.23
C GLY A 204 5.72 4.21 -6.44
N PHE A 205 6.44 4.43 -5.36
CA PHE A 205 7.89 4.63 -5.26
C PHE A 205 8.40 6.01 -5.69
N GLY A 206 9.10 6.66 -4.78
CA GLY A 206 9.81 7.90 -5.03
C GLY A 206 8.98 9.18 -4.97
N ILE A 207 7.66 9.08 -4.90
CA ILE A 207 6.76 10.23 -4.83
C ILE A 207 6.85 10.86 -3.44
N SER A 208 7.04 12.18 -3.41
CA SER A 208 7.13 12.94 -2.15
C SER A 208 6.56 14.35 -2.21
N THR A 209 6.29 14.87 -3.42
CA THR A 209 5.73 16.22 -3.61
C THR A 209 4.40 16.18 -4.36
N PRO A 210 3.57 17.22 -4.21
CA PRO A 210 2.31 17.35 -4.95
C PRO A 210 2.47 17.32 -6.47
N GLU A 211 3.56 17.92 -6.99
CA GLU A 211 3.87 17.94 -8.42
C GLU A 211 4.18 16.53 -8.94
N GLN A 212 4.98 15.76 -8.19
CA GLN A 212 5.27 14.37 -8.52
C GLN A 212 4.00 13.52 -8.49
N ALA A 213 3.15 13.68 -7.46
CA ALA A 213 1.89 12.95 -7.36
C ALA A 213 0.96 13.25 -8.55
N ARG A 214 0.83 14.53 -8.93
CA ARG A 214 0.07 14.96 -10.10
C ARG A 214 0.61 14.35 -11.38
N ALA A 215 1.93 14.38 -11.59
CA ALA A 215 2.56 13.81 -12.77
C ALA A 215 2.27 12.30 -12.89
N MET A 216 2.35 11.54 -11.79
CA MET A 216 2.04 10.11 -11.78
C MET A 216 0.56 9.84 -12.00
N ALA A 217 -0.32 10.61 -11.37
CA ALA A 217 -1.76 10.48 -11.53
C ALA A 217 -2.26 10.88 -12.95
N THR A 218 -1.50 11.70 -13.68
CA THR A 218 -1.79 11.98 -15.09
C THR A 218 -1.64 10.72 -15.96
N LEU A 219 -0.71 9.85 -15.61
CA LEU A 219 -0.45 8.59 -16.33
C LEU A 219 -1.34 7.44 -15.85
N SER A 220 -1.76 7.45 -14.59
CA SER A 220 -2.43 6.34 -13.90
C SER A 220 -3.73 6.77 -13.23
N ASP A 221 -4.35 5.91 -12.43
CA ASP A 221 -5.56 6.22 -11.67
C ASP A 221 -5.28 6.66 -10.25
N GLY A 222 -4.01 6.63 -9.81
CA GLY A 222 -3.66 7.07 -8.47
C GLY A 222 -2.18 7.14 -8.20
N ALA A 223 -1.84 7.76 -7.07
CA ALA A 223 -0.48 7.88 -6.57
C ALA A 223 -0.36 7.28 -5.19
N ILE A 224 0.69 6.46 -4.98
CA ILE A 224 0.99 5.78 -3.72
C ILE A 224 2.23 6.45 -3.11
N VAL A 225 2.12 6.82 -1.83
CA VAL A 225 3.17 7.53 -1.11
C VAL A 225 3.47 6.85 0.23
N GLY A 226 4.68 6.32 0.35
CA GLY A 226 5.14 5.66 1.58
C GLY A 226 6.22 6.46 2.31
N SER A 227 7.46 6.41 1.81
CA SER A 227 8.64 6.93 2.53
C SER A 227 8.53 8.39 3.00
N ALA A 228 7.80 9.24 2.27
CA ALA A 228 7.59 10.63 2.69
C ALA A 228 6.74 10.71 3.96
N ILE A 229 5.68 9.92 4.04
CA ILE A 229 4.80 9.86 5.22
C ILE A 229 5.52 9.23 6.41
N VAL A 230 6.24 8.13 6.19
CA VAL A 230 7.05 7.47 7.24
C VAL A 230 8.13 8.40 7.79
N LYS A 231 8.72 9.28 6.96
CA LYS A 231 9.63 10.34 7.44
C LYS A 231 8.93 11.36 8.33
N LEU A 232 7.70 11.78 8.00
CA LEU A 232 6.92 12.66 8.88
C LEU A 232 6.66 11.99 10.23
N VAL A 233 6.27 10.72 10.23
CA VAL A 233 6.07 9.96 11.47
C VAL A 233 7.36 9.91 12.29
N ALA A 234 8.50 9.62 11.66
CA ALA A 234 9.79 9.61 12.35
C ALA A 234 10.20 10.98 12.91
N GLN A 235 9.85 12.07 12.23
CA GLN A 235 10.18 13.43 12.62
C GLN A 235 9.32 13.95 13.78
N TYR A 236 8.02 13.69 13.74
CA TYR A 236 7.05 14.26 14.68
C TYR A 236 6.62 13.28 15.80
N GLY A 237 6.99 12.00 15.69
CA GLY A 237 6.65 11.00 16.70
C GLY A 237 5.15 10.98 17.00
N LYS A 238 4.76 11.15 18.25
CA LYS A 238 3.35 11.13 18.68
C LYS A 238 2.51 12.30 18.15
N ASP A 239 3.13 13.39 17.72
CA ASP A 239 2.46 14.54 17.11
C ASP A 239 2.28 14.39 15.59
N ALA A 240 2.78 13.30 14.99
CA ALA A 240 2.71 13.04 13.57
C ALA A 240 1.29 13.01 12.96
N PRO A 241 0.22 12.55 13.63
CA PRO A 241 -1.10 12.46 13.02
C PRO A 241 -1.59 13.76 12.36
N ALA A 242 -1.37 14.91 13.02
CA ALA A 242 -1.76 16.20 12.45
C ALA A 242 -0.97 16.56 11.18
N GLU A 243 0.32 16.28 11.17
CA GLU A 243 1.19 16.57 10.02
C GLU A 243 0.94 15.60 8.86
N VAL A 244 0.66 14.31 9.16
CA VAL A 244 0.21 13.32 8.17
C VAL A 244 -1.10 13.78 7.51
N GLY A 245 -2.08 14.22 8.29
CA GLY A 245 -3.35 14.75 7.76
C GLY A 245 -3.14 15.95 6.82
N LYS A 246 -2.33 16.93 7.21
CA LYS A 246 -1.99 18.10 6.36
C LYS A 246 -1.30 17.66 5.05
N TYR A 247 -0.35 16.75 5.15
CA TYR A 247 0.37 16.24 3.99
C TYR A 247 -0.57 15.50 3.03
N VAL A 248 -1.40 14.58 3.55
CA VAL A 248 -2.40 13.85 2.76
C VAL A 248 -3.34 14.81 2.04
N LYS A 249 -3.85 15.84 2.74
CA LYS A 249 -4.70 16.86 2.12
C LYS A 249 -4.00 17.58 0.97
N THR A 250 -2.77 18.03 1.18
CA THR A 250 -1.97 18.72 0.15
C THR A 250 -1.74 17.85 -1.06
N MET A 251 -1.40 16.58 -0.85
CA MET A 251 -1.16 15.62 -1.92
C MET A 251 -2.46 15.30 -2.69
N LYS A 252 -3.56 15.06 -1.97
CA LYS A 252 -4.88 14.77 -2.58
C LYS A 252 -5.41 15.95 -3.39
N ASP A 253 -5.27 17.17 -2.88
CA ASP A 253 -5.71 18.37 -3.60
C ASP A 253 -4.94 18.58 -4.93
N ALA A 254 -3.71 18.09 -5.01
CA ALA A 254 -2.92 18.12 -6.25
C ALA A 254 -3.40 17.11 -7.32
N LEU A 255 -4.20 16.11 -6.95
CA LEU A 255 -4.74 15.09 -7.85
C LEU A 255 -6.11 15.44 -8.47
N ARG A 256 -6.71 16.54 -8.02
CA ARG A 256 -8.01 17.06 -8.48
C ARG A 256 -7.94 17.83 -9.79
#